data_beaa6ad5500d12b18da3f4c597858586
#
_entry.id   beaa6ad5500d12b18da3f4c597858586
#
_cell.length_a   1.000
_cell.length_b   1.000
_cell.length_c   1.000
_cell.angle_alpha   90.00
_cell.angle_beta   90.00
_cell.angle_gamma   90.00
#
_symmetry.space_group_name_H-M   'P 1'
#
loop_
_entity.id
_entity.type
_entity.pdbx_description
1 polymer ?
#
loop_
_entity_poly.entity_id
_entity_poly.type
_entity_poly.pdbx_seq_one_letter_code
_entity_poly.pdbx_strand_id
1 'polypeptide(L)'
;MYVPMKVVVVGDGAVGKTSMLLCYTTNTFPTDYMATVFDNYAVNVPYGDKVVSLGLWDTAGQEEYAQYRPLSYDKADGFILAFDLTSRPSMENVSKRWIKELRAKAPGAPVVLVGTKLDLRMGGSAHQGHGSACVAAREGEALGKRIGAECYVECSALTQDNLGAVFDAAVDACMRRREATKKRNESNGRGARGRSGCCAVS
;
A
#
# COMPACT_ATOMS: atom_id res chain seq x y z
N MET A 1 8.73 -11.37 19.44
CA MET A 1 7.30 -11.06 19.65
C MET A 1 6.61 -10.94 18.30
N TYR A 2 5.47 -11.64 18.08
CA TYR A 2 4.70 -11.54 16.83
C TYR A 2 3.77 -10.32 16.84
N VAL A 3 3.78 -9.56 15.74
CA VAL A 3 2.95 -8.36 15.56
C VAL A 3 2.04 -8.59 14.36
N PRO A 4 0.73 -8.83 14.55
CA PRO A 4 -0.18 -8.98 13.42
C PRO A 4 -0.34 -7.64 12.70
N MET A 5 -0.36 -7.67 11.35
CA MET A 5 -0.52 -6.50 10.51
C MET A 5 -1.35 -6.83 9.28
N LYS A 6 -2.30 -5.98 8.94
CA LYS A 6 -3.15 -6.11 7.75
C LYS A 6 -2.82 -4.99 6.75
N VAL A 7 -2.36 -5.36 5.58
CA VAL A 7 -2.11 -4.44 4.45
C VAL A 7 -3.01 -4.82 3.28
N VAL A 8 -3.73 -3.85 2.76
CA VAL A 8 -4.65 -4.03 1.64
C VAL A 8 -4.03 -3.44 0.38
N VAL A 9 -4.06 -4.20 -0.72
CA VAL A 9 -3.52 -3.79 -2.01
C VAL A 9 -4.66 -3.34 -2.91
N VAL A 10 -4.61 -2.10 -3.40
CA VAL A 10 -5.63 -1.47 -4.22
C VAL A 10 -5.01 -0.84 -5.47
N GLY A 11 -5.83 -0.54 -6.47
CA GLY A 11 -5.43 0.03 -7.76
C GLY A 11 -6.28 -0.55 -8.89
N ASP A 12 -6.17 -0.01 -10.09
CA ASP A 12 -6.97 -0.41 -11.25
C ASP A 12 -6.86 -1.91 -11.56
N GLY A 13 -7.78 -2.42 -12.36
CA GLY A 13 -7.68 -3.77 -12.92
C GLY A 13 -6.40 -3.92 -13.75
N ALA A 14 -5.81 -5.11 -13.75
CA ALA A 14 -4.64 -5.46 -14.54
C ALA A 14 -3.34 -4.64 -14.30
N VAL A 15 -3.26 -3.82 -13.25
CA VAL A 15 -2.00 -3.12 -12.89
C VAL A 15 -0.95 -4.04 -12.24
N GLY A 16 -1.26 -5.31 -12.01
CA GLY A 16 -0.28 -6.28 -11.48
C GLY A 16 -0.29 -6.46 -9.97
N LYS A 17 -1.37 -6.11 -9.25
CA LYS A 17 -1.52 -6.32 -7.81
C LYS A 17 -1.32 -7.78 -7.41
N THR A 18 -2.10 -8.67 -8.01
CA THR A 18 -2.03 -10.13 -7.78
C THR A 18 -0.67 -10.69 -8.13
N SER A 19 -0.09 -10.32 -9.28
CA SER A 19 1.24 -10.78 -9.68
C SER A 19 2.32 -10.37 -8.67
N MET A 20 2.25 -9.12 -8.15
CA MET A 20 3.15 -8.62 -7.14
C MET A 20 3.04 -9.43 -5.84
N LEU A 21 1.80 -9.72 -5.39
CA LEU A 21 1.54 -10.50 -4.19
C LEU A 21 1.99 -11.95 -4.32
N LEU A 22 1.65 -12.61 -5.43
CA LEU A 22 2.07 -13.99 -5.69
C LEU A 22 3.58 -14.13 -5.76
N CYS A 23 4.25 -13.25 -6.51
CA CYS A 23 5.71 -13.30 -6.59
C CYS A 23 6.38 -13.08 -5.24
N TYR A 24 5.88 -12.17 -4.43
CA TYR A 24 6.43 -11.93 -3.09
C TYR A 24 6.22 -13.12 -2.15
N THR A 25 5.06 -13.77 -2.22
CA THR A 25 4.70 -14.84 -1.26
C THR A 25 5.14 -16.23 -1.69
N THR A 26 5.18 -16.50 -3.00
CA THR A 26 5.47 -17.84 -3.55
C THR A 26 6.74 -17.90 -4.39
N ASN A 27 7.36 -16.75 -4.63
CA ASN A 27 8.53 -16.62 -5.53
C ASN A 27 8.26 -17.07 -6.98
N THR A 28 6.96 -17.08 -7.39
CA THR A 28 6.53 -17.56 -8.71
C THR A 28 5.72 -16.50 -9.44
N PHE A 29 6.10 -16.19 -10.68
CA PHE A 29 5.31 -15.27 -11.52
C PHE A 29 4.15 -16.05 -12.17
N PRO A 30 2.89 -15.57 -12.05
CA PRO A 30 1.75 -16.22 -12.67
C PRO A 30 1.85 -16.12 -14.22
N THR A 31 1.69 -17.25 -14.90
CA THR A 31 1.71 -17.32 -16.38
C THR A 31 0.38 -16.92 -16.98
N ASP A 32 -0.71 -17.19 -16.27
CA ASP A 32 -2.07 -16.93 -16.73
C ASP A 32 -2.67 -15.73 -15.98
N TYR A 33 -3.32 -14.86 -16.72
CA TYR A 33 -4.10 -13.76 -16.12
C TYR A 33 -5.44 -14.30 -15.65
N MET A 34 -5.64 -14.31 -14.34
CA MET A 34 -6.96 -14.52 -13.74
C MET A 34 -7.42 -13.23 -13.06
N ALA A 35 -8.64 -12.80 -13.37
CA ALA A 35 -9.23 -11.64 -12.71
C ALA A 35 -9.48 -11.98 -11.23
N THR A 36 -8.86 -11.22 -10.35
CA THR A 36 -9.05 -11.36 -8.90
C THR A 36 -10.40 -10.80 -8.50
N VAL A 37 -11.15 -11.58 -7.74
CA VAL A 37 -12.30 -11.05 -6.98
C VAL A 37 -11.82 -10.59 -5.62
N PHE A 38 -11.19 -11.50 -4.88
CA PHE A 38 -10.60 -11.27 -3.58
C PHE A 38 -9.70 -12.45 -3.21
N ASP A 39 -8.53 -12.18 -2.67
CA ASP A 39 -7.64 -13.20 -2.12
C ASP A 39 -6.84 -12.65 -0.93
N ASN A 40 -6.30 -13.53 -0.09
CA ASN A 40 -5.42 -13.12 0.99
C ASN A 40 -4.22 -14.05 1.15
N TYR A 41 -3.10 -13.46 1.50
CA TYR A 41 -1.83 -14.13 1.70
C TYR A 41 -1.26 -13.75 3.05
N ALA A 42 -0.43 -14.61 3.64
CA ALA A 42 0.23 -14.33 4.91
C ALA A 42 1.72 -14.67 4.82
N VAL A 43 2.55 -13.75 5.29
CA VAL A 43 4.01 -13.94 5.38
C VAL A 43 4.52 -13.38 6.70
N ASN A 44 5.61 -13.94 7.21
CA ASN A 44 6.30 -13.43 8.38
C ASN A 44 7.52 -12.62 7.96
N VAL A 45 7.53 -11.34 8.32
CA VAL A 45 8.58 -10.38 7.96
C VAL A 45 9.35 -10.00 9.22
N PRO A 46 10.68 -10.14 9.27
CA PRO A 46 11.49 -9.66 10.38
C PRO A 46 11.48 -8.13 10.42
N TYR A 47 11.31 -7.53 11.60
CA TYR A 47 11.34 -6.09 11.82
C TYR A 47 12.02 -5.78 13.15
N GLY A 48 13.31 -5.46 13.10
CA GLY A 48 14.13 -5.30 14.31
C GLY A 48 14.12 -6.55 15.19
N ASP A 49 13.70 -6.41 16.43
CA ASP A 49 13.54 -7.47 17.42
C ASP A 49 12.18 -8.21 17.34
N LYS A 50 11.35 -7.85 16.37
CA LYS A 50 9.99 -8.37 16.18
C LYS A 50 9.86 -9.17 14.90
N VAL A 51 8.81 -9.99 14.84
CA VAL A 51 8.35 -10.64 13.61
C VAL A 51 6.95 -10.11 13.31
N VAL A 52 6.79 -9.46 12.17
CA VAL A 52 5.50 -9.00 11.70
C VAL A 52 4.81 -10.15 10.96
N SER A 53 3.64 -10.58 11.47
CA SER A 53 2.75 -11.49 10.74
C SER A 53 1.91 -10.65 9.79
N LEU A 54 2.40 -10.52 8.55
CA LEU A 54 1.83 -9.65 7.54
C LEU A 54 0.74 -10.37 6.75
N GLY A 55 -0.52 -9.97 6.95
CA GLY A 55 -1.65 -10.38 6.14
C GLY A 55 -1.79 -9.41 4.95
N LEU A 56 -1.69 -9.94 3.75
CA LEU A 56 -1.78 -9.21 2.49
C LEU A 56 -3.12 -9.51 1.83
N TRP A 57 -3.90 -8.47 1.56
CA TRP A 57 -5.26 -8.59 1.05
C TRP A 57 -5.32 -8.06 -0.37
N ASP A 58 -5.45 -8.97 -1.34
CA ASP A 58 -5.63 -8.63 -2.75
C ASP A 58 -7.08 -8.23 -3.03
N THR A 59 -7.28 -7.16 -3.76
CA THR A 59 -8.62 -6.65 -4.07
C THR A 59 -8.83 -6.48 -5.57
N ALA A 60 -10.06 -6.71 -6.00
CA ALA A 60 -10.46 -6.44 -7.37
C ALA A 60 -10.33 -4.95 -7.71
N GLY A 61 -9.65 -4.65 -8.81
CA GLY A 61 -9.52 -3.29 -9.33
C GLY A 61 -10.70 -2.82 -10.18
N GLN A 62 -11.51 -3.75 -10.68
CA GLN A 62 -12.64 -3.47 -11.57
C GLN A 62 -13.75 -2.71 -10.85
N GLU A 63 -14.50 -1.87 -11.62
CA GLU A 63 -15.60 -1.04 -11.09
C GLU A 63 -16.75 -1.87 -10.52
N GLU A 64 -17.01 -3.02 -11.09
CA GLU A 64 -18.08 -3.95 -10.68
C GLU A 64 -17.97 -4.35 -9.20
N TYR A 65 -16.73 -4.36 -8.67
CA TYR A 65 -16.46 -4.71 -7.27
C TYR A 65 -16.31 -3.49 -6.34
N ALA A 66 -16.55 -2.27 -6.82
CA ALA A 66 -16.35 -1.06 -6.04
C ALA A 66 -17.15 -1.03 -4.73
N GLN A 67 -18.36 -1.59 -4.72
CA GLN A 67 -19.22 -1.65 -3.53
C GLN A 67 -18.73 -2.65 -2.47
N TYR A 68 -18.01 -3.69 -2.87
CA TYR A 68 -17.53 -4.76 -1.96
C TYR A 68 -16.11 -4.48 -1.44
N ARG A 69 -15.27 -3.80 -2.20
CA ARG A 69 -13.88 -3.51 -1.86
C ARG A 69 -13.70 -2.83 -0.49
N PRO A 70 -14.55 -1.86 -0.07
CA PRO A 70 -14.42 -1.24 1.25
C PRO A 70 -14.58 -2.21 2.42
N LEU A 71 -15.20 -3.37 2.23
CA LEU A 71 -15.27 -4.40 3.27
C LEU A 71 -13.87 -4.93 3.65
N SER A 72 -12.92 -4.90 2.69
CA SER A 72 -11.53 -5.28 2.95
C SER A 72 -10.77 -4.22 3.75
N TYR A 73 -11.26 -2.98 3.84
CA TYR A 73 -10.57 -1.87 4.50
C TYR A 73 -10.73 -1.88 6.01
N ASP A 74 -11.72 -2.61 6.53
CA ASP A 74 -11.93 -2.71 7.99
C ASP A 74 -10.66 -3.23 8.67
N LYS A 75 -10.22 -2.50 9.70
CA LYS A 75 -9.01 -2.80 10.47
C LYS A 75 -7.71 -2.91 9.64
N ALA A 76 -7.66 -2.30 8.46
CA ALA A 76 -6.41 -2.21 7.71
C ALA A 76 -5.40 -1.29 8.45
N ASP A 77 -4.19 -1.79 8.63
CA ASP A 77 -3.08 -1.02 9.19
C ASP A 77 -2.50 -0.04 8.18
N GLY A 78 -2.54 -0.41 6.88
CA GLY A 78 -2.07 0.41 5.79
C GLY A 78 -2.48 -0.11 4.42
N PHE A 79 -2.11 0.63 3.39
CA PHE A 79 -2.46 0.34 2.01
C PHE A 79 -1.24 0.40 1.09
N ILE A 80 -1.20 -0.51 0.13
CA ILE A 80 -0.37 -0.40 -1.07
C ILE A 80 -1.30 0.04 -2.21
N LEU A 81 -1.05 1.22 -2.77
CA LEU A 81 -1.79 1.77 -3.90
C LEU A 81 -0.95 1.63 -5.16
N ALA A 82 -1.34 0.70 -6.02
CA ALA A 82 -0.60 0.32 -7.21
C ALA A 82 -1.15 0.96 -8.49
N PHE A 83 -0.25 1.38 -9.38
CA PHE A 83 -0.54 1.75 -10.76
C PHE A 83 0.52 1.16 -11.69
N ASP A 84 0.19 1.03 -12.97
CA ASP A 84 1.08 0.48 -14.00
C ASP A 84 1.93 1.61 -14.62
N LEU A 85 3.25 1.49 -14.58
CA LEU A 85 4.20 2.46 -15.15
C LEU A 85 4.06 2.64 -16.66
N THR A 86 3.41 1.70 -17.35
CA THR A 86 3.11 1.79 -18.78
C THR A 86 1.74 2.37 -19.09
N SER A 87 0.92 2.67 -18.04
CA SER A 87 -0.45 3.14 -18.18
C SER A 87 -0.67 4.48 -17.46
N ARG A 88 -0.61 5.58 -18.20
CA ARG A 88 -0.95 6.92 -17.67
C ARG A 88 -2.36 7.01 -17.09
N PRO A 89 -3.40 6.40 -17.68
CA PRO A 89 -4.72 6.39 -17.08
C PRO A 89 -4.72 5.79 -15.66
N SER A 90 -4.00 4.69 -15.43
CA SER A 90 -3.92 4.07 -14.09
C SER A 90 -3.23 4.99 -13.07
N MET A 91 -2.20 5.75 -13.49
CA MET A 91 -1.57 6.77 -12.64
C MET A 91 -2.53 7.92 -12.32
N GLU A 92 -3.30 8.39 -13.28
CA GLU A 92 -4.29 9.45 -13.06
C GLU A 92 -5.38 9.02 -12.09
N ASN A 93 -5.84 7.76 -12.18
CA ASN A 93 -6.86 7.19 -11.31
C ASN A 93 -6.39 7.13 -9.84
N VAL A 94 -5.09 7.10 -9.56
CA VAL A 94 -4.55 7.24 -8.21
C VAL A 94 -5.12 8.49 -7.52
N SER A 95 -5.09 9.64 -8.20
CA SER A 95 -5.59 10.92 -7.66
C SER A 95 -7.09 11.11 -7.84
N LYS A 96 -7.63 10.68 -8.99
CA LYS A 96 -9.02 10.93 -9.35
C LYS A 96 -9.98 10.09 -8.52
N ARG A 97 -9.58 8.85 -8.19
CA ARG A 97 -10.44 7.84 -7.58
C ARG A 97 -9.84 7.27 -6.30
N TRP A 98 -8.72 6.54 -6.38
CA TRP A 98 -8.23 5.66 -5.33
C TRP A 98 -7.95 6.36 -4.01
N ILE A 99 -7.16 7.44 -4.05
CA ILE A 99 -6.83 8.15 -2.80
C ILE A 99 -8.06 8.75 -2.12
N LYS A 100 -9.06 9.18 -2.90
CA LYS A 100 -10.32 9.71 -2.36
C LYS A 100 -11.11 8.61 -1.65
N GLU A 101 -11.19 7.42 -2.26
CA GLU A 101 -11.84 6.25 -1.66
C GLU A 101 -11.14 5.86 -0.35
N LEU A 102 -9.82 5.75 -0.37
CA LEU A 102 -9.05 5.40 0.83
C LEU A 102 -9.20 6.44 1.95
N ARG A 103 -9.12 7.73 1.65
CA ARG A 103 -9.25 8.79 2.65
C ARG A 103 -10.68 8.87 3.23
N ALA A 104 -11.71 8.52 2.44
CA ALA A 104 -13.08 8.47 2.90
C ALA A 104 -13.38 7.25 3.77
N LYS A 105 -12.80 6.09 3.45
CA LYS A 105 -13.12 4.82 4.11
C LYS A 105 -12.13 4.40 5.20
N ALA A 106 -10.88 4.84 5.10
CA ALA A 106 -9.82 4.55 6.06
C ALA A 106 -8.98 5.83 6.34
N PRO A 107 -9.57 6.87 6.95
CA PRO A 107 -8.90 8.14 7.17
C PRO A 107 -7.65 7.96 8.03
N GLY A 108 -6.55 8.57 7.59
CA GLY A 108 -5.27 8.52 8.29
C GLY A 108 -4.50 7.19 8.17
N ALA A 109 -4.99 6.18 7.45
CA ALA A 109 -4.18 5.00 7.16
C ALA A 109 -2.98 5.37 6.26
N PRO A 110 -1.77 4.87 6.54
CA PRO A 110 -0.60 5.10 5.71
C PRO A 110 -0.82 4.44 4.35
N VAL A 111 -0.34 5.10 3.31
CA VAL A 111 -0.43 4.63 1.92
C VAL A 111 0.97 4.63 1.33
N VAL A 112 1.39 3.49 0.80
CA VAL A 112 2.58 3.36 -0.03
C VAL A 112 2.13 3.37 -1.49
N LEU A 113 2.66 4.30 -2.28
CA LEU A 113 2.39 4.37 -3.71
C LEU A 113 3.37 3.49 -4.47
N VAL A 114 2.86 2.64 -5.36
CA VAL A 114 3.69 1.67 -6.09
C VAL A 114 3.46 1.79 -7.60
N GLY A 115 4.55 2.02 -8.34
CA GLY A 115 4.60 1.87 -9.78
C GLY A 115 5.04 0.46 -10.14
N THR A 116 4.17 -0.31 -10.78
CA THR A 116 4.41 -1.70 -11.18
C THR A 116 4.93 -1.82 -12.61
N LYS A 117 5.38 -3.02 -13.01
CA LYS A 117 5.85 -3.34 -14.36
C LYS A 117 7.07 -2.50 -14.79
N LEU A 118 7.99 -2.30 -13.85
CA LEU A 118 9.24 -1.55 -14.09
C LEU A 118 10.04 -2.14 -15.24
N ASP A 119 10.04 -3.46 -15.40
CA ASP A 119 10.66 -4.20 -16.49
C ASP A 119 10.19 -3.73 -17.88
N LEU A 120 8.91 -3.48 -18.05
CA LEU A 120 8.35 -3.01 -19.33
C LEU A 120 8.78 -1.58 -19.66
N ARG A 121 9.00 -0.72 -18.67
CA ARG A 121 9.54 0.62 -18.89
C ARG A 121 11.02 0.57 -19.25
N MET A 122 11.79 -0.30 -18.62
CA MET A 122 13.23 -0.46 -18.85
C MET A 122 13.54 -1.21 -20.15
N GLY A 123 12.69 -2.16 -20.54
CA GLY A 123 12.84 -2.99 -21.74
C GLY A 123 12.48 -2.30 -23.06
N GLY A 124 12.14 -1.02 -23.04
CA GLY A 124 11.68 -0.22 -24.18
C GLY A 124 12.69 0.06 -25.31
N SER A 125 13.67 -0.81 -25.51
CA SER A 125 14.50 -0.86 -26.73
C SER A 125 13.82 -1.79 -27.72
N ALA A 126 13.12 -1.24 -28.72
CA ALA A 126 12.80 -1.86 -30.00
C ALA A 126 11.41 -2.48 -30.26
N HIS A 127 10.44 -2.44 -29.37
CA HIS A 127 9.07 -2.81 -29.78
C HIS A 127 8.12 -1.58 -29.70
N GLN A 128 8.11 -0.84 -30.81
CA GLN A 128 7.03 0.00 -31.33
C GLN A 128 6.17 0.80 -30.33
N GLY A 129 6.50 2.07 -30.12
CA GLY A 129 5.49 3.09 -29.85
C GLY A 129 5.20 3.45 -28.40
N HIS A 130 5.77 2.83 -27.38
CA HIS A 130 5.43 3.10 -25.98
C HIS A 130 6.42 4.02 -25.22
N GLY A 131 7.57 4.35 -25.80
CA GLY A 131 8.60 5.15 -25.12
C GLY A 131 8.16 6.54 -24.62
N SER A 132 7.14 7.12 -25.26
CA SER A 132 6.55 8.42 -24.87
C SER A 132 5.36 8.31 -23.91
N ALA A 133 4.82 7.12 -23.70
CA ALA A 133 3.61 6.88 -22.91
C ALA A 133 3.89 6.46 -21.46
N CYS A 134 5.08 5.96 -21.16
CA CYS A 134 5.44 5.50 -19.81
C CYS A 134 5.51 6.65 -18.81
N VAL A 135 5.20 6.33 -17.56
CA VAL A 135 5.34 7.26 -16.43
C VAL A 135 6.80 7.32 -16.01
N ALA A 136 7.39 8.50 -15.98
CA ALA A 136 8.75 8.69 -15.49
C ALA A 136 8.79 8.64 -13.95
N ALA A 137 9.92 8.22 -13.38
CA ALA A 137 10.10 8.11 -11.92
C ALA A 137 9.75 9.42 -11.19
N ARG A 138 10.20 10.56 -11.73
CA ARG A 138 9.89 11.90 -11.18
C ARG A 138 8.39 12.21 -11.12
N GLU A 139 7.60 11.66 -12.06
CA GLU A 139 6.14 11.86 -12.07
C GLU A 139 5.47 11.05 -10.96
N GLY A 140 5.94 9.80 -10.75
CA GLY A 140 5.50 8.96 -9.63
C GLY A 140 5.85 9.55 -8.27
N GLU A 141 7.07 10.06 -8.10
CA GLU A 141 7.49 10.77 -6.88
C GLU A 141 6.63 12.02 -6.61
N ALA A 142 6.39 12.83 -7.66
CA ALA A 142 5.55 14.02 -7.54
C ALA A 142 4.09 13.65 -7.18
N LEU A 143 3.58 12.56 -7.76
CA LEU A 143 2.27 12.02 -7.42
C LEU A 143 2.22 11.56 -5.97
N GLY A 144 3.21 10.80 -5.50
CA GLY A 144 3.31 10.33 -4.12
C GLY A 144 3.24 11.49 -3.11
N LYS A 145 4.06 12.54 -3.33
CA LYS A 145 4.03 13.76 -2.51
C LYS A 145 2.65 14.44 -2.53
N ARG A 146 2.04 14.56 -3.71
CA ARG A 146 0.74 15.22 -3.88
C ARG A 146 -0.40 14.52 -3.15
N ILE A 147 -0.41 13.20 -3.11
CA ILE A 147 -1.45 12.41 -2.43
C ILE A 147 -1.16 12.18 -0.94
N GLY A 148 0.01 12.59 -0.45
CA GLY A 148 0.45 12.34 0.91
C GLY A 148 0.73 10.86 1.16
N ALA A 149 1.38 10.17 0.20
CA ALA A 149 1.89 8.82 0.41
C ALA A 149 3.11 8.86 1.32
N GLU A 150 3.30 7.81 2.14
CA GLU A 150 4.47 7.66 3.00
C GLU A 150 5.77 7.53 2.21
N CYS A 151 5.69 6.84 1.08
CA CYS A 151 6.77 6.73 0.10
C CYS A 151 6.23 6.32 -1.27
N TYR A 152 7.10 6.39 -2.27
CA TYR A 152 6.91 5.88 -3.61
C TYR A 152 7.98 4.86 -3.93
N VAL A 153 7.57 3.70 -4.46
CA VAL A 153 8.46 2.60 -4.88
C VAL A 153 8.06 2.14 -6.27
N GLU A 154 9.02 1.86 -7.12
CA GLU A 154 8.81 1.22 -8.42
C GLU A 154 9.31 -0.22 -8.37
N CYS A 155 8.54 -1.16 -8.88
CA CYS A 155 8.91 -2.57 -8.84
C CYS A 155 8.51 -3.34 -10.11
N SER A 156 9.15 -4.49 -10.29
CA SER A 156 8.73 -5.51 -11.24
C SER A 156 8.47 -6.82 -10.51
N ALA A 157 7.26 -7.35 -10.66
CA ALA A 157 6.96 -8.69 -10.19
C ALA A 157 7.66 -9.77 -11.04
N LEU A 158 7.87 -9.51 -12.34
CA LEU A 158 8.50 -10.46 -13.27
C LEU A 158 9.99 -10.64 -12.98
N THR A 159 10.73 -9.53 -12.81
CA THR A 159 12.17 -9.57 -12.54
C THR A 159 12.49 -9.58 -11.05
N GLN A 160 11.49 -9.38 -10.20
CA GLN A 160 11.58 -9.20 -8.75
C GLN A 160 12.34 -7.93 -8.31
N ASP A 161 12.66 -7.03 -9.24
CA ASP A 161 13.30 -5.75 -8.93
C ASP A 161 12.46 -4.95 -7.95
N ASN A 162 13.06 -4.56 -6.83
CA ASN A 162 12.46 -3.80 -5.73
C ASN A 162 11.18 -4.42 -5.12
N LEU A 163 10.88 -5.69 -5.41
CA LEU A 163 9.65 -6.32 -4.94
C LEU A 163 9.60 -6.37 -3.40
N GLY A 164 10.68 -6.81 -2.75
CA GLY A 164 10.78 -6.82 -1.29
C GLY A 164 10.64 -5.42 -0.68
N ALA A 165 11.25 -4.41 -1.30
CA ALA A 165 11.22 -3.03 -0.82
C ALA A 165 9.80 -2.44 -0.72
N VAL A 166 8.86 -2.88 -1.57
CA VAL A 166 7.44 -2.47 -1.50
C VAL A 166 6.82 -2.89 -0.16
N PHE A 167 7.02 -4.13 0.23
CA PHE A 167 6.42 -4.69 1.45
C PHE A 167 7.14 -4.22 2.70
N ASP A 168 8.45 -4.08 2.65
CA ASP A 168 9.25 -3.49 3.73
C ASP A 168 8.79 -2.05 4.01
N ALA A 169 8.58 -1.24 2.96
CA ALA A 169 8.07 0.11 3.08
C ALA A 169 6.65 0.15 3.68
N ALA A 170 5.79 -0.80 3.31
CA ALA A 170 4.45 -0.89 3.86
C ALA A 170 4.48 -1.25 5.36
N VAL A 171 5.30 -2.23 5.75
CA VAL A 171 5.50 -2.62 7.15
C VAL A 171 6.02 -1.43 7.96
N ASP A 172 7.06 -0.75 7.46
CA ASP A 172 7.67 0.40 8.13
C ASP A 172 6.68 1.56 8.33
N ALA A 173 5.90 1.90 7.30
CA ALA A 173 4.86 2.93 7.39
C ALA A 173 3.79 2.60 8.45
N CYS A 174 3.33 1.34 8.48
CA CYS A 174 2.36 0.87 9.46
C CYS A 174 2.93 0.88 10.89
N MET A 175 4.18 0.44 11.08
CA MET A 175 4.83 0.43 12.38
C MET A 175 5.04 1.85 12.91
N ARG A 176 5.54 2.78 12.09
CA ARG A 176 5.67 4.21 12.48
C ARG A 176 4.34 4.81 12.90
N ARG A 177 3.25 4.53 12.18
CA ARG A 177 1.92 5.00 12.57
C ARG A 177 1.47 4.45 13.92
N ARG A 178 1.65 3.15 14.17
CA ARG A 178 1.30 2.52 15.45
C ARG A 178 2.06 3.16 16.62
N GLU A 179 3.34 3.43 16.45
CA GLU A 179 4.17 4.10 17.44
C GLU A 179 3.73 5.54 17.71
N ALA A 180 3.42 6.30 16.65
CA ALA A 180 2.91 7.66 16.77
C ALA A 180 1.58 7.70 17.52
N THR A 181 0.67 6.75 17.22
CA THR A 181 -0.62 6.63 17.91
C THR A 181 -0.45 6.28 19.38
N LYS A 182 0.47 5.38 19.70
CA LYS A 182 0.78 5.00 21.10
C LYS A 182 1.30 6.20 21.89
N LYS A 183 2.28 6.92 21.36
CA LYS A 183 2.84 8.12 22.01
C LYS A 183 1.75 9.19 22.26
N ARG A 184 0.85 9.41 21.30
CA ARG A 184 -0.25 10.35 21.44
C ARG A 184 -1.23 9.95 22.55
N ASN A 185 -1.57 8.68 22.65
CA ASN A 185 -2.46 8.18 23.70
C ASN A 185 -1.82 8.29 25.10
N GLU A 186 -0.53 8.02 25.23
CA GLU A 186 0.22 8.16 26.47
C GLU A 186 0.30 9.63 26.94
N SER A 187 0.49 10.58 26.02
CA SER A 187 0.52 12.01 26.33
C SER A 187 -0.84 12.51 26.80
N ASN A 188 -1.92 12.09 26.15
CA ASN A 188 -3.28 12.46 26.52
C ASN A 188 -3.71 11.84 27.87
N GLY A 189 -3.28 10.61 28.17
CA GLY A 189 -3.55 9.96 29.46
C GLY A 189 -2.86 10.60 30.66
N ARG A 190 -1.69 11.22 30.46
CA ARG A 190 -1.00 11.98 31.52
C ARG A 190 -1.66 13.31 31.85
N GLY A 191 -2.24 13.98 30.84
CA GLY A 191 -2.96 15.25 31.03
C GLY A 191 -4.29 15.10 31.80
N ALA A 192 -4.94 13.93 31.70
CA ALA A 192 -6.20 13.66 32.38
C ALA A 192 -6.04 13.37 33.88
N ARG A 193 -4.89 12.83 34.30
CA ARG A 193 -4.61 12.52 35.73
C ARG A 193 -4.18 13.73 36.56
N GLY A 194 -3.82 14.86 35.92
CA GLY A 194 -3.39 16.07 36.60
C GLY A 194 -4.54 17.04 37.02
N ARG A 195 -5.80 16.76 36.67
CA ARG A 195 -6.94 17.64 36.94
C ARG A 195 -7.91 17.19 38.05
N SER A 196 -7.65 16.07 38.70
CA SER A 196 -8.49 15.57 39.81
C SER A 196 -7.83 15.75 41.19
N GLY A 197 -7.48 16.96 41.53
CA GLY A 197 -6.89 17.20 42.83
C GLY A 197 -6.95 18.70 43.15
N CYS A 198 -8.12 19.20 43.63
CA CYS A 198 -8.29 20.28 44.59
C CYS A 198 -9.78 20.67 44.66
N CYS A 199 -10.56 19.95 45.43
CA CYS A 199 -11.68 20.50 46.17
C CYS A 199 -11.39 20.17 47.62
N ALA A 200 -10.62 21.06 48.27
CA ALA A 200 -10.54 21.09 49.71
C ALA A 200 -11.75 21.91 50.20
N VAL A 201 -12.53 21.28 51.03
CA VAL A 201 -13.64 21.84 51.81
C VAL A 201 -13.05 22.78 52.85
N SER A 202 -13.61 23.91 52.98
CA SER A 202 -13.65 24.72 54.21
C SER A 202 -15.02 25.35 54.36
#